data_573508e2dd38fef4759f3b7c5a34b3db
#
_entry.id   573508e2dd38fef4759f3b7c5a34b3db
#
_cell.length_a   1.000
_cell.length_b   1.000
_cell.length_c   1.000
_cell.angle_alpha   90.00
_cell.angle_beta   90.00
_cell.angle_gamma   90.00
#
_symmetry.space_group_name_H-M   'P 1'
#
loop_
_entity.id
_entity.type
_entity.pdbx_description
1 polymer ?
#
loop_
_entity_poly.entity_id
_entity_poly.type
_entity_poly.pdbx_seq_one_letter_code
_entity_poly.pdbx_strand_id
1 'polypeptide(L)'
;MVSTLPALLPEVQFSDEGRIRHLHLDSIWIQGSMRTDAPLQLVHAYIQRMMAWLLFVEPASVPGRHAMQLGLGAASLTKFSHKVLGMRTTAIELNPQVLSACRGWFKLPADNARLQVLLADAGQEIREPRWWGTVDALQVDLYDHEAAAPVLDDENFYADCRRLLTPDGCMTVNLFGRSSSYARSVERIAAAFGHSAIWPFKATREGNTVVLAQNRATRPPRALLSERADTIESRWGLPAAQWVRVLKPLVP
;
A
#
# COMPACT_ATOMS: atom_id res chain seq x y z
N MET A 1 4.07 35.18 17.76
CA MET A 1 3.40 34.01 17.18
C MET A 1 3.49 34.15 15.67
N VAL A 2 4.43 33.45 15.04
CA VAL A 2 4.54 33.45 13.58
C VAL A 2 3.50 32.41 13.12
N SER A 3 2.41 32.87 12.52
CA SER A 3 1.43 32.06 11.84
C SER A 3 2.13 31.45 10.62
N THR A 4 2.61 30.20 10.73
CA THR A 4 3.00 29.43 9.56
C THR A 4 1.73 29.17 8.77
N LEU A 5 1.58 29.82 7.62
CA LEU A 5 0.58 29.46 6.63
C LEU A 5 0.71 27.95 6.37
N PRO A 6 -0.40 27.19 6.32
CA PRO A 6 -0.33 25.80 5.95
C PRO A 6 0.35 25.69 4.60
N ALA A 7 1.35 24.80 4.47
CA ALA A 7 1.99 24.57 3.19
C ALA A 7 0.90 24.28 2.16
N LEU A 8 0.93 25.00 1.03
CA LEU A 8 -0.01 24.77 -0.06
C LEU A 8 0.18 23.33 -0.53
N LEU A 9 -0.87 22.52 -0.43
CA LEU A 9 -0.86 21.17 -0.98
C LEU A 9 -0.79 21.25 -2.51
N PRO A 10 -0.06 20.33 -3.18
CA PRO A 10 0.08 20.35 -4.63
C PRO A 10 -1.27 20.16 -5.33
N GLU A 11 -1.42 20.84 -6.47
CA GLU A 11 -2.63 20.69 -7.29
C GLU A 11 -2.70 19.31 -7.95
N VAL A 12 -3.92 18.79 -8.04
CA VAL A 12 -4.17 17.51 -8.69
C VAL A 12 -4.45 17.73 -10.17
N GLN A 13 -3.69 17.03 -10.99
CA GLN A 13 -3.87 16.96 -12.44
C GLN A 13 -4.03 15.51 -12.87
N PHE A 14 -4.62 15.26 -14.03
CA PHE A 14 -4.67 13.94 -14.62
C PHE A 14 -4.48 14.01 -16.13
N SER A 15 -3.92 12.94 -16.67
CA SER A 15 -3.73 12.75 -18.11
C SER A 15 -4.24 11.38 -18.54
N ASP A 16 -4.65 11.27 -19.79
CA ASP A 16 -5.09 10.00 -20.37
C ASP A 16 -4.10 9.54 -21.45
N GLU A 17 -3.58 8.31 -21.29
CA GLU A 17 -2.77 7.63 -22.30
C GLU A 17 -3.52 6.36 -22.74
N GLY A 18 -4.18 6.43 -23.90
CA GLY A 18 -5.06 5.40 -24.39
C GLY A 18 -6.20 5.10 -23.41
N ARG A 19 -6.16 3.92 -22.80
CA ARG A 19 -7.16 3.51 -21.79
C ARG A 19 -6.66 3.63 -20.35
N ILE A 20 -5.54 4.30 -20.14
CA ILE A 20 -4.98 4.49 -18.81
C ILE A 20 -5.07 5.96 -18.45
N ARG A 21 -5.69 6.23 -17.30
CA ARG A 21 -5.73 7.56 -16.68
C ARG A 21 -4.69 7.62 -15.58
N HIS A 22 -3.85 8.65 -15.60
CA HIS A 22 -2.80 8.93 -14.63
C HIS A 22 -3.19 10.11 -13.75
N LEU A 23 -2.85 10.02 -12.47
CA LEU A 23 -2.95 11.11 -11.51
C LEU A 23 -1.57 11.70 -11.29
N HIS A 24 -1.47 13.03 -11.24
CA HIS A 24 -0.27 13.80 -11.01
C HIS A 24 -0.48 14.81 -9.86
N LEU A 25 0.59 15.17 -9.17
CA LEU A 25 0.62 16.19 -8.13
C LEU A 25 1.64 17.26 -8.50
N ASP A 26 1.19 18.27 -9.26
CA ASP A 26 2.01 19.42 -9.69
C ASP A 26 3.37 19.05 -10.32
N SER A 27 3.46 17.84 -10.89
CA SER A 27 4.69 17.29 -11.43
C SER A 27 4.40 16.32 -12.57
N ILE A 28 5.46 15.93 -13.31
CA ILE A 28 5.39 14.91 -14.35
C ILE A 28 5.28 13.49 -13.78
N TRP A 29 5.53 13.32 -12.47
CA TRP A 29 5.51 12.01 -11.84
C TRP A 29 4.09 11.47 -11.69
N ILE A 30 3.93 10.21 -12.05
CA ILE A 30 2.65 9.50 -11.92
C ILE A 30 2.50 9.04 -10.46
N GLN A 31 1.51 9.59 -9.76
CA GLN A 31 1.15 9.23 -8.39
C GLN A 31 0.19 8.03 -8.33
N GLY A 32 -0.38 7.66 -9.45
CA GLY A 32 -1.24 6.49 -9.56
C GLY A 32 -1.92 6.42 -10.91
N SER A 33 -2.43 5.24 -11.24
CA SER A 33 -3.06 5.01 -12.56
C SER A 33 -4.27 4.10 -12.45
N MET A 34 -5.21 4.28 -13.38
CA MET A 34 -6.41 3.48 -13.49
C MET A 34 -6.70 3.18 -14.97
N ARG A 35 -7.04 1.94 -15.28
CA ARG A 35 -7.68 1.63 -16.58
C ARG A 35 -9.10 2.16 -16.58
N THR A 36 -9.46 2.91 -17.62
CA THR A 36 -10.81 3.48 -17.76
C THR A 36 -11.86 2.43 -18.12
N ASP A 37 -11.44 1.37 -18.81
CA ASP A 37 -12.27 0.21 -19.18
C ASP A 37 -12.29 -0.91 -18.13
N ALA A 38 -11.34 -0.91 -17.20
CA ALA A 38 -11.24 -1.88 -16.10
C ALA A 38 -10.79 -1.21 -14.80
N PRO A 39 -11.61 -0.35 -14.17
CA PRO A 39 -11.22 0.57 -13.11
C PRO A 39 -10.80 -0.12 -11.78
N LEU A 40 -11.07 -1.41 -11.64
CA LEU A 40 -10.65 -2.21 -10.48
C LEU A 40 -9.35 -2.98 -10.72
N GLN A 41 -8.84 -3.01 -11.96
CA GLN A 41 -7.59 -3.68 -12.28
C GLN A 41 -6.39 -2.88 -11.74
N LEU A 42 -5.46 -3.56 -11.08
CA LEU A 42 -4.20 -2.96 -10.64
C LEU A 42 -3.23 -2.86 -11.83
N VAL A 43 -2.85 -1.64 -12.21
CA VAL A 43 -2.08 -1.36 -13.44
C VAL A 43 -0.59 -1.65 -13.25
N HIS A 44 0.01 -1.08 -12.20
CA HIS A 44 1.45 -1.14 -11.99
C HIS A 44 1.90 -2.40 -11.26
N ALA A 45 3.08 -2.92 -11.62
CA ALA A 45 3.63 -4.13 -11.00
C ALA A 45 3.86 -3.97 -9.48
N TYR A 46 4.28 -2.78 -9.02
CA TYR A 46 4.51 -2.55 -7.59
C TYR A 46 3.20 -2.58 -6.80
N ILE A 47 2.12 -1.99 -7.32
CA ILE A 47 0.80 -2.02 -6.67
C ILE A 47 0.26 -3.45 -6.57
N GLN A 48 0.46 -4.26 -7.62
CA GLN A 48 0.12 -5.69 -7.55
C GLN A 48 0.94 -6.39 -6.45
N ARG A 49 2.25 -6.13 -6.35
CA ARG A 49 3.11 -6.70 -5.29
C ARG A 49 2.73 -6.22 -3.88
N MET A 50 2.13 -5.06 -3.72
CA MET A 50 1.59 -4.61 -2.43
C MET A 50 0.43 -5.49 -1.94
N MET A 51 -0.13 -6.35 -2.79
CA MET A 51 -1.09 -7.40 -2.41
C MET A 51 -0.43 -8.71 -1.97
N ALA A 52 0.89 -8.81 -1.89
CA ALA A 52 1.60 -10.04 -1.55
C ALA A 52 1.30 -10.58 -0.14
N TRP A 53 0.75 -9.77 0.76
CA TRP A 53 0.24 -10.23 2.05
C TRP A 53 -0.79 -11.35 1.92
N LEU A 54 -1.52 -11.45 0.78
CA LEU A 54 -2.45 -12.53 0.47
C LEU A 54 -1.79 -13.92 0.50
N LEU A 55 -0.48 -14.02 0.23
CA LEU A 55 0.27 -15.27 0.33
C LEU A 55 0.39 -15.80 1.78
N PHE A 56 0.20 -14.94 2.77
CA PHE A 56 0.41 -15.26 4.19
C PHE A 56 -0.89 -15.48 4.97
N VAL A 57 -2.03 -15.37 4.31
CA VAL A 57 -3.36 -15.57 4.91
C VAL A 57 -4.15 -16.63 4.17
N GLU A 58 -5.13 -17.22 4.85
CA GLU A 58 -6.08 -18.13 4.22
C GLU A 58 -7.01 -17.36 3.27
N PRO A 59 -7.09 -17.71 1.96
CA PRO A 59 -7.89 -16.96 0.99
C PRO A 59 -9.38 -16.81 1.36
N ALA A 60 -9.97 -17.80 2.01
CA ALA A 60 -11.35 -17.76 2.45
C ALA A 60 -11.61 -16.71 3.55
N SER A 61 -10.58 -16.36 4.32
CA SER A 61 -10.69 -15.38 5.41
C SER A 61 -10.61 -13.91 4.94
N VAL A 62 -10.19 -13.66 3.71
CA VAL A 62 -9.89 -12.32 3.19
C VAL A 62 -11.07 -11.34 3.30
N PRO A 63 -12.33 -11.68 2.96
CA PRO A 63 -13.44 -10.73 3.04
C PRO A 63 -13.77 -10.25 4.46
N GLY A 64 -13.41 -11.03 5.48
CA GLY A 64 -13.62 -10.68 6.90
C GLY A 64 -12.55 -9.75 7.47
N ARG A 65 -11.49 -9.45 6.72
CA ARG A 65 -10.33 -8.70 7.17
C ARG A 65 -10.47 -7.20 6.94
N HIS A 66 -9.58 -6.43 7.57
CA HIS A 66 -9.48 -4.98 7.43
C HIS A 66 -8.19 -4.60 6.69
N ALA A 67 -8.34 -3.90 5.57
CA ALA A 67 -7.26 -3.25 4.86
C ALA A 67 -7.19 -1.76 5.24
N MET A 68 -5.99 -1.27 5.54
CA MET A 68 -5.73 0.16 5.71
C MET A 68 -4.66 0.60 4.72
N GLN A 69 -4.92 1.73 4.06
CA GLN A 69 -4.00 2.32 3.10
C GLN A 69 -3.56 3.70 3.58
N LEU A 70 -2.26 3.95 3.61
CA LEU A 70 -1.65 5.26 3.85
C LEU A 70 -1.20 5.84 2.51
N GLY A 71 -1.83 6.96 2.12
CA GLY A 71 -1.76 7.53 0.78
C GLY A 71 -2.79 6.90 -0.16
N LEU A 72 -3.59 7.72 -0.83
CA LEU A 72 -4.70 7.26 -1.69
C LEU A 72 -4.25 7.05 -3.16
N GLY A 73 -3.40 7.94 -3.68
CA GLY A 73 -3.04 7.96 -5.09
C GLY A 73 -4.29 7.94 -6.00
N ALA A 74 -4.31 7.08 -7.01
CA ALA A 74 -5.49 6.85 -7.87
C ALA A 74 -6.55 5.92 -7.24
N ALA A 75 -6.52 5.72 -5.93
CA ALA A 75 -7.38 4.82 -5.15
C ALA A 75 -7.38 3.36 -5.63
N SER A 76 -6.32 2.91 -6.29
CA SER A 76 -6.28 1.57 -6.90
C SER A 76 -6.30 0.47 -5.85
N LEU A 77 -5.46 0.56 -4.80
CA LEU A 77 -5.42 -0.40 -3.69
C LEU A 77 -6.74 -0.38 -2.90
N THR A 78 -7.26 0.82 -2.60
CA THR A 78 -8.52 1.01 -1.87
C THR A 78 -9.70 0.36 -2.59
N LYS A 79 -9.85 0.62 -3.90
CA LYS A 79 -10.91 0.03 -4.72
C LYS A 79 -10.77 -1.50 -4.80
N PHE A 80 -9.55 -1.99 -5.00
CA PHE A 80 -9.30 -3.42 -5.10
C PHE A 80 -9.63 -4.13 -3.78
N SER A 81 -9.12 -3.63 -2.66
CA SER A 81 -9.40 -4.20 -1.33
C SER A 81 -10.90 -4.19 -1.02
N HIS A 82 -11.61 -3.09 -1.31
CA HIS A 82 -13.03 -2.98 -1.02
C HIS A 82 -13.92 -3.78 -1.97
N LYS A 83 -13.72 -3.65 -3.30
CA LYS A 83 -14.64 -4.20 -4.31
C LYS A 83 -14.27 -5.61 -4.76
N VAL A 84 -12.97 -5.92 -4.89
CA VAL A 84 -12.52 -7.21 -5.41
C VAL A 84 -12.28 -8.20 -4.28
N LEU A 85 -11.59 -7.78 -3.21
CA LEU A 85 -11.33 -8.62 -2.05
C LEU A 85 -12.51 -8.65 -1.07
N GLY A 86 -13.46 -7.70 -1.14
CA GLY A 86 -14.62 -7.60 -0.26
C GLY A 86 -14.26 -7.24 1.18
N MET A 87 -13.12 -6.59 1.42
CA MET A 87 -12.64 -6.25 2.76
C MET A 87 -13.29 -4.98 3.32
N ARG A 88 -13.33 -4.85 4.65
CA ARG A 88 -13.42 -3.53 5.27
C ARG A 88 -12.16 -2.76 4.88
N THR A 89 -12.31 -1.52 4.43
CA THR A 89 -11.20 -0.75 3.87
C THR A 89 -11.19 0.67 4.41
N THR A 90 -10.07 1.11 4.95
CA THR A 90 -9.83 2.49 5.36
C THR A 90 -8.66 3.04 4.56
N ALA A 91 -8.79 4.23 4.01
CA ALA A 91 -7.66 4.95 3.40
C ALA A 91 -7.46 6.28 4.12
N ILE A 92 -6.21 6.70 4.29
CA ILE A 92 -5.84 7.98 4.88
C ILE A 92 -5.15 8.80 3.79
N GLU A 93 -5.68 9.98 3.53
CA GLU A 93 -5.19 10.89 2.49
C GLU A 93 -5.06 12.29 3.06
N LEU A 94 -3.95 12.95 2.77
CA LEU A 94 -3.70 14.32 3.25
C LEU A 94 -4.36 15.37 2.36
N ASN A 95 -4.38 15.15 1.04
CA ASN A 95 -4.80 16.15 0.06
C ASN A 95 -6.29 15.98 -0.31
N PRO A 96 -7.17 16.95 0.05
CA PRO A 96 -8.59 16.87 -0.29
C PRO A 96 -8.86 16.88 -1.80
N GLN A 97 -7.95 17.45 -2.60
CA GLN A 97 -8.09 17.42 -4.06
C GLN A 97 -7.89 16.02 -4.62
N VAL A 98 -6.96 15.21 -4.03
CA VAL A 98 -6.78 13.80 -4.40
C VAL A 98 -8.07 13.02 -4.14
N LEU A 99 -8.69 13.18 -2.97
CA LEU A 99 -9.96 12.53 -2.66
C LEU A 99 -11.06 12.94 -3.64
N SER A 100 -11.19 14.25 -3.92
CA SER A 100 -12.17 14.77 -4.88
C SER A 100 -11.96 14.21 -6.29
N ALA A 101 -10.71 14.20 -6.78
CA ALA A 101 -10.36 13.62 -8.07
C ALA A 101 -10.66 12.11 -8.13
N CYS A 102 -10.36 11.37 -7.05
CA CYS A 102 -10.65 9.95 -6.98
C CYS A 102 -12.14 9.65 -7.05
N ARG A 103 -12.98 10.44 -6.39
CA ARG A 103 -14.44 10.33 -6.45
C ARG A 103 -14.97 10.66 -7.85
N GLY A 104 -14.53 11.78 -8.43
CA GLY A 104 -15.02 12.25 -9.74
C GLY A 104 -14.50 11.45 -10.92
N TRP A 105 -13.22 11.11 -10.94
CA TRP A 105 -12.53 10.66 -12.14
C TRP A 105 -11.91 9.27 -12.08
N PHE A 106 -11.61 8.76 -10.86
CA PHE A 106 -10.96 7.45 -10.68
C PHE A 106 -11.90 6.37 -10.12
N LYS A 107 -13.22 6.62 -10.15
CA LYS A 107 -14.25 5.63 -9.79
C LYS A 107 -14.14 5.12 -8.34
N LEU A 108 -13.62 5.92 -7.42
CA LEU A 108 -13.64 5.60 -6.00
C LEU A 108 -15.10 5.67 -5.51
N PRO A 109 -15.66 4.59 -4.92
CA PRO A 109 -17.01 4.60 -4.39
C PRO A 109 -17.17 5.58 -3.22
N ALA A 110 -18.39 6.06 -2.97
CA ALA A 110 -18.71 6.81 -1.76
C ALA A 110 -18.45 5.97 -0.50
N ASP A 111 -18.18 6.64 0.62
CA ASP A 111 -18.03 5.98 1.91
C ASP A 111 -19.29 5.23 2.31
N ASN A 112 -19.11 4.13 3.01
CA ASN A 112 -20.19 3.28 3.49
C ASN A 112 -19.72 2.51 4.74
N ALA A 113 -20.52 1.59 5.26
CA ALA A 113 -20.16 0.83 6.47
C ALA A 113 -18.85 0.03 6.37
N ARG A 114 -18.32 -0.22 5.15
CA ARG A 114 -17.10 -1.00 4.89
C ARG A 114 -16.01 -0.24 4.13
N LEU A 115 -16.24 0.99 3.74
CA LEU A 115 -15.26 1.87 3.09
C LEU A 115 -15.28 3.23 3.75
N GLN A 116 -14.12 3.68 4.20
CA GLN A 116 -13.93 5.01 4.75
C GLN A 116 -12.64 5.63 4.19
N VAL A 117 -12.71 6.89 3.75
CA VAL A 117 -11.53 7.67 3.41
C VAL A 117 -11.45 8.86 4.36
N LEU A 118 -10.37 8.91 5.14
CA LEU A 118 -10.10 9.97 6.11
C LEU A 118 -9.18 11.01 5.48
N LEU A 119 -9.59 12.27 5.53
CA LEU A 119 -8.72 13.39 5.24
C LEU A 119 -7.93 13.73 6.50
N ALA A 120 -6.71 13.22 6.59
CA ALA A 120 -5.83 13.38 7.75
C ALA A 120 -4.36 13.19 7.38
N ASP A 121 -3.47 13.68 8.24
CA ASP A 121 -2.06 13.32 8.21
C ASP A 121 -1.88 11.88 8.68
N ALA A 122 -1.29 11.04 7.84
CA ALA A 122 -1.11 9.62 8.12
C ALA A 122 -0.24 9.38 9.37
N GLY A 123 0.81 10.17 9.57
CA GLY A 123 1.71 10.05 10.71
C GLY A 123 1.04 10.40 12.05
N GLN A 124 -0.01 11.23 12.02
CA GLN A 124 -0.83 11.54 13.20
C GLN A 124 -1.93 10.49 13.39
N GLU A 125 -2.67 10.18 12.33
CA GLU A 125 -3.83 9.32 12.39
C GLU A 125 -3.51 7.88 12.84
N ILE A 126 -2.34 7.33 12.44
CA ILE A 126 -1.93 5.97 12.85
C ILE A 126 -1.64 5.84 14.35
N ARG A 127 -1.44 6.96 15.05
CA ARG A 127 -1.22 6.99 16.51
C ARG A 127 -2.51 6.92 17.31
N GLU A 128 -3.66 7.04 16.65
CA GLU A 128 -4.96 6.97 17.31
C GLU A 128 -5.23 5.54 17.85
N PRO A 129 -5.48 5.38 19.16
CA PRO A 129 -5.65 4.06 19.78
C PRO A 129 -6.77 3.20 19.18
N ARG A 130 -7.76 3.84 18.52
CA ARG A 130 -8.86 3.12 17.84
C ARG A 130 -8.40 2.17 16.74
N TRP A 131 -7.19 2.35 16.22
CA TRP A 131 -6.64 1.54 15.13
C TRP A 131 -5.74 0.40 15.60
N TRP A 132 -5.26 0.44 16.85
CA TRP A 132 -4.28 -0.52 17.33
C TRP A 132 -4.83 -1.95 17.34
N GLY A 133 -4.09 -2.85 16.74
CA GLY A 133 -4.45 -4.26 16.62
C GLY A 133 -5.68 -4.57 15.76
N THR A 134 -6.09 -3.63 14.87
CA THR A 134 -7.32 -3.79 14.07
C THR A 134 -7.08 -4.00 12.58
N VAL A 135 -5.86 -3.82 12.10
CA VAL A 135 -5.52 -3.84 10.68
C VAL A 135 -4.86 -5.17 10.31
N ASP A 136 -5.41 -5.86 9.32
CA ASP A 136 -4.84 -7.13 8.82
C ASP A 136 -3.88 -6.91 7.65
N ALA A 137 -4.15 -5.91 6.80
CA ALA A 137 -3.32 -5.55 5.67
C ALA A 137 -3.09 -4.05 5.65
N LEU A 138 -1.90 -3.61 6.07
CA LEU A 138 -1.47 -2.21 5.99
C LEU A 138 -0.66 -2.00 4.72
N GLN A 139 -1.04 -1.00 3.93
CA GLN A 139 -0.40 -0.66 2.66
C GLN A 139 0.11 0.77 2.74
N VAL A 140 1.44 0.95 2.71
CA VAL A 140 2.11 2.25 2.85
C VAL A 140 2.66 2.68 1.49
N ASP A 141 2.07 3.73 0.93
CA ASP A 141 2.46 4.31 -0.36
C ASP A 141 2.41 5.84 -0.25
N LEU A 142 3.35 6.40 0.53
CA LEU A 142 3.42 7.81 0.90
C LEU A 142 4.58 8.48 0.19
N TYR A 143 4.25 9.27 -0.82
CA TYR A 143 5.20 10.09 -1.57
C TYR A 143 4.69 11.52 -1.71
N ASP A 144 5.62 12.46 -1.78
CA ASP A 144 5.34 13.84 -2.16
C ASP A 144 5.28 14.01 -3.69
N HIS A 145 5.09 15.24 -4.14
CA HIS A 145 5.02 15.58 -5.55
C HIS A 145 6.34 15.33 -6.32
N GLU A 146 7.48 15.28 -5.63
CA GLU A 146 8.78 14.98 -6.23
C GLU A 146 9.04 13.48 -6.38
N ALA A 147 8.31 12.64 -5.67
CA ALA A 147 8.45 11.18 -5.62
C ALA A 147 9.91 10.72 -5.35
N ALA A 148 10.69 11.57 -4.67
CA ALA A 148 12.13 11.37 -4.50
C ALA A 148 12.46 10.40 -3.36
N ALA A 149 11.63 10.39 -2.31
CA ALA A 149 11.76 9.53 -1.14
C ALA A 149 10.40 9.37 -0.44
N PRO A 150 10.19 8.31 0.38
CA PRO A 150 9.03 8.23 1.25
C PRO A 150 8.97 9.44 2.19
N VAL A 151 7.78 10.03 2.35
CA VAL A 151 7.56 11.19 3.22
C VAL A 151 7.73 10.82 4.70
N LEU A 152 7.30 9.61 5.08
CA LEU A 152 7.44 9.06 6.41
C LEU A 152 8.30 7.79 6.31
N ASP A 153 9.51 7.84 6.85
CA ASP A 153 10.49 6.75 6.76
C ASP A 153 11.45 6.81 7.96
N ASP A 154 10.94 6.64 9.16
CA ASP A 154 11.75 6.51 10.38
C ASP A 154 11.28 5.32 11.24
N GLU A 155 12.10 4.95 12.22
CA GLU A 155 11.84 3.79 13.09
C GLU A 155 10.54 3.96 13.90
N ASN A 156 10.24 5.17 14.37
CA ASN A 156 9.02 5.43 15.13
C ASN A 156 7.77 5.26 14.26
N PHE A 157 7.82 5.76 13.03
CA PHE A 157 6.74 5.57 12.08
C PHE A 157 6.46 4.08 11.82
N TYR A 158 7.50 3.27 11.59
CA TYR A 158 7.32 1.84 11.38
C TYR A 158 6.89 1.09 12.66
N ALA A 159 7.30 1.56 13.83
CA ALA A 159 6.80 1.04 15.10
C ALA A 159 5.31 1.35 15.30
N ASP A 160 4.88 2.56 14.96
CA ASP A 160 3.46 2.94 14.97
C ASP A 160 2.66 2.13 13.93
N CYS A 161 3.18 1.93 12.72
CA CYS A 161 2.58 1.03 11.72
C CYS A 161 2.40 -0.40 12.26
N ARG A 162 3.40 -0.93 12.97
CA ARG A 162 3.30 -2.27 13.56
C ARG A 162 2.20 -2.37 14.61
N ARG A 163 1.99 -1.32 15.42
CA ARG A 163 0.91 -1.28 16.43
C ARG A 163 -0.49 -1.40 15.84
N LEU A 164 -0.69 -0.94 14.59
CA LEU A 164 -1.97 -1.07 13.91
C LEU A 164 -2.34 -2.52 13.63
N LEU A 165 -1.33 -3.38 13.44
CA LEU A 165 -1.53 -4.72 12.91
C LEU A 165 -2.12 -5.69 13.93
N THR A 166 -3.09 -6.49 13.46
CA THR A 166 -3.48 -7.72 14.16
C THR A 166 -2.29 -8.66 14.32
N PRO A 167 -2.33 -9.67 15.20
CA PRO A 167 -1.22 -10.60 15.38
C PRO A 167 -0.73 -11.25 14.08
N ASP A 168 -1.65 -11.56 13.14
CA ASP A 168 -1.35 -12.15 11.83
C ASP A 168 -1.34 -11.11 10.70
N GLY A 169 -1.36 -9.81 11.05
CA GLY A 169 -1.36 -8.71 10.10
C GLY A 169 -0.01 -8.53 9.40
N CYS A 170 -0.07 -8.01 8.20
CA CYS A 170 1.09 -7.68 7.38
C CYS A 170 1.06 -6.22 6.95
N MET A 171 2.23 -5.60 6.89
CA MET A 171 2.47 -4.33 6.22
C MET A 171 3.16 -4.57 4.87
N THR A 172 2.77 -3.84 3.84
CA THR A 172 3.53 -3.70 2.59
C THR A 172 3.87 -2.24 2.37
N VAL A 173 5.13 -1.96 2.06
CA VAL A 173 5.63 -0.60 1.83
C VAL A 173 6.17 -0.51 0.42
N ASN A 174 5.77 0.51 -0.32
CA ASN A 174 6.41 0.88 -1.57
C ASN A 174 7.64 1.76 -1.26
N LEU A 175 8.81 1.31 -1.67
CA LEU A 175 10.06 2.07 -1.62
C LEU A 175 10.51 2.39 -3.04
N PHE A 176 10.74 3.67 -3.30
CA PHE A 176 11.23 4.17 -4.57
C PHE A 176 12.46 5.04 -4.33
N GLY A 177 13.48 4.94 -5.17
CA GLY A 177 14.66 5.76 -5.04
C GLY A 177 15.99 5.01 -5.16
N ARG A 178 17.06 5.65 -4.71
CA ARG A 178 18.43 5.12 -4.85
C ARG A 178 18.67 3.95 -3.89
N SER A 179 19.59 3.05 -4.25
CA SER A 179 19.93 1.86 -3.45
C SER A 179 20.34 2.17 -2.01
N SER A 180 20.99 3.31 -1.76
CA SER A 180 21.39 3.72 -0.40
C SER A 180 20.19 4.13 0.49
N SER A 181 19.15 4.75 -0.08
CA SER A 181 17.93 5.05 0.65
C SER A 181 17.14 3.77 0.94
N TYR A 182 17.07 2.86 -0.03
CA TYR A 182 16.41 1.58 0.14
C TYR A 182 16.98 0.76 1.30
N ALA A 183 18.32 0.59 1.37
CA ALA A 183 18.94 -0.16 2.46
C ALA A 183 18.61 0.44 3.83
N ARG A 184 18.62 1.76 3.95
CA ARG A 184 18.28 2.47 5.18
C ARG A 184 16.82 2.27 5.58
N SER A 185 15.89 2.34 4.63
CA SER A 185 14.48 2.08 4.89
C SER A 185 14.23 0.64 5.34
N VAL A 186 14.90 -0.34 4.72
CA VAL A 186 14.79 -1.76 5.12
C VAL A 186 15.30 -1.96 6.55
N GLU A 187 16.42 -1.33 6.95
CA GLU A 187 16.92 -1.42 8.34
C GLU A 187 15.94 -0.79 9.35
N ARG A 188 15.31 0.33 9.03
CA ARG A 188 14.29 0.96 9.87
C ARG A 188 13.04 0.07 10.03
N ILE A 189 12.60 -0.55 8.94
CA ILE A 189 11.52 -1.54 8.97
C ILE A 189 11.93 -2.74 9.83
N ALA A 190 13.17 -3.23 9.66
CA ALA A 190 13.68 -4.36 10.42
C ALA A 190 13.86 -4.05 11.91
N ALA A 191 14.22 -2.82 12.27
CA ALA A 191 14.27 -2.37 13.67
C ALA A 191 12.88 -2.46 14.33
N ALA A 192 11.81 -2.12 13.61
CA ALA A 192 10.45 -2.19 14.13
C ALA A 192 9.87 -3.61 14.15
N PHE A 193 10.09 -4.40 13.09
CA PHE A 193 9.42 -5.70 12.88
C PHE A 193 10.30 -6.93 13.21
N GLY A 194 11.62 -6.76 13.23
CA GLY A 194 12.61 -7.84 13.29
C GLY A 194 12.97 -8.39 11.91
N HIS A 195 14.23 -8.65 11.65
CA HIS A 195 14.74 -9.14 10.36
C HIS A 195 14.02 -10.39 9.86
N SER A 196 13.71 -11.32 10.76
CA SER A 196 12.98 -12.56 10.41
C SER A 196 11.57 -12.35 9.88
N ALA A 197 10.97 -11.18 10.09
CA ALA A 197 9.62 -10.85 9.63
C ALA A 197 9.59 -10.19 8.24
N ILE A 198 10.75 -9.86 7.67
CA ILE A 198 10.86 -9.04 6.46
C ILE A 198 11.00 -9.91 5.21
N TRP A 199 10.26 -9.53 4.17
CA TRP A 199 10.23 -10.19 2.88
C TRP A 199 10.32 -9.15 1.75
N PRO A 200 11.53 -8.74 1.33
CA PRO A 200 11.70 -7.80 0.24
C PRO A 200 11.47 -8.43 -1.12
N PHE A 201 10.92 -7.66 -2.04
CA PHE A 201 10.92 -7.95 -3.46
C PHE A 201 12.19 -7.42 -4.14
N LYS A 202 12.49 -7.93 -5.32
CA LYS A 202 13.41 -7.25 -6.25
C LYS A 202 12.72 -5.99 -6.80
N ALA A 203 13.49 -4.96 -7.16
CA ALA A 203 12.95 -3.77 -7.80
C ALA A 203 12.14 -4.09 -9.07
N THR A 204 11.11 -3.30 -9.35
CA THR A 204 10.41 -3.32 -10.63
C THR A 204 11.27 -2.62 -11.71
N ARG A 205 10.80 -2.63 -12.96
CA ARG A 205 11.47 -1.90 -14.04
C ARG A 205 11.45 -0.38 -13.81
N GLU A 206 10.37 0.10 -13.18
CA GLU A 206 10.15 1.51 -12.85
C GLU A 206 10.97 1.96 -11.63
N GLY A 207 11.64 1.04 -10.94
CA GLY A 207 12.49 1.35 -9.78
C GLY A 207 11.82 1.20 -8.42
N ASN A 208 10.54 0.82 -8.37
CA ASN A 208 9.85 0.54 -7.11
C ASN A 208 10.32 -0.78 -6.51
N THR A 209 10.49 -0.81 -5.20
CA THR A 209 10.74 -2.02 -4.43
C THR A 209 9.70 -2.14 -3.33
N VAL A 210 8.95 -3.23 -3.32
CA VAL A 210 7.98 -3.50 -2.25
C VAL A 210 8.65 -4.34 -1.17
N VAL A 211 8.48 -3.93 0.08
CA VAL A 211 8.89 -4.68 1.26
C VAL A 211 7.64 -5.12 2.01
N LEU A 212 7.52 -6.42 2.29
CA LEU A 212 6.49 -6.96 3.15
C LEU A 212 7.09 -7.21 4.54
N ALA A 213 6.37 -6.79 5.59
CA ALA A 213 6.71 -7.03 6.98
C ALA A 213 5.53 -7.66 7.72
N GLN A 214 5.77 -8.75 8.46
CA GLN A 214 4.76 -9.45 9.24
C GLN A 214 4.80 -9.00 10.70
N ASN A 215 3.65 -8.80 11.35
CA ASN A 215 3.63 -8.52 12.79
C ASN A 215 4.17 -9.72 13.60
N ARG A 216 3.73 -10.93 13.26
CA ARG A 216 4.31 -12.18 13.76
C ARG A 216 5.04 -12.89 12.63
N ALA A 217 6.36 -13.02 12.75
CA ALA A 217 7.18 -13.67 11.74
C ALA A 217 6.73 -15.13 11.52
N THR A 218 6.45 -15.48 10.28
CA THR A 218 6.13 -16.84 9.85
C THR A 218 6.98 -17.23 8.66
N ARG A 219 7.20 -18.53 8.48
CA ARG A 219 7.95 -19.10 7.35
C ARG A 219 7.12 -20.21 6.68
N PRO A 220 6.04 -19.86 5.97
CA PRO A 220 5.22 -20.87 5.30
C PRO A 220 6.07 -21.70 4.33
N PRO A 221 5.83 -23.02 4.24
CA PRO A 221 6.48 -23.86 3.24
C PRO A 221 6.20 -23.32 1.82
N ARG A 222 7.17 -23.47 0.92
CA ARG A 222 7.03 -22.99 -0.47
C ARG A 222 5.82 -23.63 -1.18
N ALA A 223 5.50 -24.88 -0.87
CA ALA A 223 4.31 -25.54 -1.40
C ALA A 223 3.01 -24.80 -1.05
N LEU A 224 2.86 -24.39 0.23
CA LEU A 224 1.70 -23.62 0.67
C LEU A 224 1.64 -22.24 0.01
N LEU A 225 2.78 -21.57 -0.15
CA LEU A 225 2.83 -20.28 -0.87
C LEU A 225 2.43 -20.44 -2.34
N SER A 226 2.83 -21.56 -3.00
CA SER A 226 2.43 -21.83 -4.38
C SER A 226 0.94 -22.16 -4.50
N GLU A 227 0.38 -22.97 -3.60
CA GLU A 227 -1.05 -23.27 -3.56
C GLU A 227 -1.89 -21.99 -3.38
N ARG A 228 -1.47 -21.11 -2.47
CA ARG A 228 -2.12 -19.81 -2.28
C ARG A 228 -1.97 -18.91 -3.49
N ALA A 229 -0.82 -18.93 -4.15
CA ALA A 229 -0.59 -18.16 -5.37
C ALA A 229 -1.54 -18.58 -6.49
N ASP A 230 -1.74 -19.89 -6.71
CA ASP A 230 -2.69 -20.42 -7.70
C ASP A 230 -4.12 -19.96 -7.38
N THR A 231 -4.49 -19.97 -6.10
CA THR A 231 -5.80 -19.46 -5.65
C THR A 231 -5.94 -17.97 -5.88
N ILE A 232 -4.90 -17.17 -5.61
CA ILE A 232 -4.89 -15.71 -5.82
C ILE A 232 -5.00 -15.39 -7.31
N GLU A 233 -4.27 -16.10 -8.17
CA GLU A 233 -4.35 -15.93 -9.63
C GLU A 233 -5.74 -16.25 -10.16
N SER A 234 -6.28 -17.41 -9.80
CA SER A 234 -7.59 -17.85 -10.29
C SER A 234 -8.74 -16.97 -9.78
N ARG A 235 -8.69 -16.51 -8.53
CA ARG A 235 -9.78 -15.80 -7.88
C ARG A 235 -9.76 -14.30 -8.11
N TRP A 236 -8.58 -13.70 -8.18
CA TRP A 236 -8.42 -12.25 -8.20
C TRP A 236 -7.57 -11.71 -9.36
N GLY A 237 -7.05 -12.59 -10.22
CA GLY A 237 -6.31 -12.19 -11.44
C GLY A 237 -4.94 -11.55 -11.16
N LEU A 238 -4.36 -11.73 -9.97
CA LEU A 238 -3.07 -11.18 -9.60
C LEU A 238 -1.94 -12.17 -9.92
N PRO A 239 -0.75 -11.74 -10.40
CA PRO A 239 0.32 -12.63 -10.84
C PRO A 239 1.12 -13.22 -9.66
N ALA A 240 0.46 -13.91 -8.73
CA ALA A 240 1.02 -14.32 -7.45
C ALA A 240 2.08 -15.44 -7.57
N ALA A 241 1.99 -16.29 -8.59
CA ALA A 241 3.03 -17.28 -8.88
C ALA A 241 4.38 -16.61 -9.22
N GLN A 242 4.36 -15.43 -9.85
CA GLN A 242 5.57 -14.65 -10.08
C GLN A 242 6.14 -14.11 -8.76
N TRP A 243 5.28 -13.74 -7.80
CA TRP A 243 5.74 -13.23 -6.50
C TRP A 243 6.48 -14.30 -5.71
N VAL A 244 5.96 -15.54 -5.67
CA VAL A 244 6.61 -16.67 -4.97
C VAL A 244 8.02 -16.95 -5.49
N ARG A 245 8.33 -16.59 -6.75
CA ARG A 245 9.66 -16.77 -7.34
C ARG A 245 10.66 -15.72 -6.87
N VAL A 246 10.21 -14.51 -6.58
CA VAL A 246 11.07 -13.34 -6.33
C VAL A 246 11.02 -12.84 -4.90
N LEU A 247 9.99 -13.18 -4.13
CA LEU A 247 9.84 -12.87 -2.72
C LEU A 247 10.71 -13.83 -1.91
N LYS A 248 11.63 -13.29 -1.15
CA LYS A 248 12.51 -14.09 -0.28
C LYS A 248 12.55 -13.45 1.10
N PRO A 249 12.58 -14.28 2.17
CA PRO A 249 12.78 -13.73 3.50
C PRO A 249 14.14 -13.05 3.58
N LEU A 250 14.19 -11.95 4.31
CA LEU A 250 15.48 -11.35 4.70
C LEU A 250 16.17 -12.35 5.64
N VAL A 251 17.38 -12.74 5.29
CA VAL A 251 18.21 -13.62 6.13
C VAL A 251 19.08 -12.71 6.97
N PRO A 252 19.19 -12.94 8.29
CA PRO A 252 20.09 -12.19 9.15
C PRO A 252 21.54 -12.30 8.73
#